data_5edcdfd62f3c3558c7ac0607d183faa0
#
_entry.id   5edcdfd62f3c3558c7ac0607d183faa0
#
_cell.length_a   1.000
_cell.length_b   1.000
_cell.length_c   1.000
_cell.angle_alpha   90.00
_cell.angle_beta   90.00
_cell.angle_gamma   90.00
#
_symmetry.space_group_name_H-M   'P 1'
#
loop_
_entity.id
_entity.type
_entity.pdbx_description
1 polymer ?
#
loop_
_entity_poly.entity_id
_entity_poly.type
_entity_poly.pdbx_seq_one_letter_code
_entity_poly.pdbx_strand_id
1 'polypeptide(L)' 'MKKWWELVVIEVKTVNNMDELDNYITPKKIWFLQRTLENYLQNIDESWIENIRMDVAFVKNGQILEIYEDVTNR' A
#
# COMPACT_ATOMS: atom_id res chain seq x y z
N MET A 1 0.90 -3.03 -29.96
CA MET A 1 0.94 -3.80 -28.68
C MET A 1 0.76 -2.84 -27.52
N LYS A 2 -0.25 -3.10 -26.69
CA LYS A 2 -0.44 -2.31 -25.47
C LYS A 2 0.62 -2.71 -24.45
N LYS A 3 1.26 -1.70 -23.85
CA LYS A 3 2.14 -1.92 -22.72
C LYS A 3 1.32 -1.74 -21.44
N TRP A 4 1.50 -2.65 -20.51
CA TRP A 4 0.84 -2.60 -19.21
C TRP A 4 1.76 -1.92 -18.21
N TRP A 5 1.25 -0.90 -17.57
CA TRP A 5 1.96 -0.22 -16.49
C TRP A 5 1.15 -0.37 -15.21
N GLU A 6 1.80 -0.89 -14.19
CA GLU A 6 1.21 -0.98 -12.87
C GLU A 6 1.92 0.00 -11.95
N LEU A 7 1.14 0.81 -11.25
CA LEU A 7 1.66 1.67 -10.20
C LEU A 7 1.47 0.96 -8.86
N VAL A 8 2.57 0.73 -8.16
CA VAL A 8 2.53 0.14 -6.82
C VAL A 8 2.95 1.22 -5.83
N VAL A 9 2.02 1.60 -4.94
CA VAL A 9 2.30 2.54 -3.86
C VAL A 9 2.57 1.70 -2.62
N ILE A 10 3.73 1.89 -2.01
CA ILE A 10 4.14 1.11 -0.85
C ILE A 10 4.18 2.03 0.37
N GLU A 11 3.37 1.71 1.38
CA GLU A 11 3.46 2.37 2.66
C GLU A 11 4.38 1.54 3.56
N VAL A 12 5.37 2.19 4.15
CA VAL A 12 6.31 1.53 5.06
C VAL A 12 5.91 1.85 6.49
N LYS A 13 5.70 0.82 7.29
CA LYS A 13 5.33 0.95 8.69
C LYS A 13 6.38 0.30 9.57
N THR A 14 7.01 1.07 10.43
CA THR A 14 7.94 0.53 11.43
C THR A 14 7.13 -0.03 12.59
N VAL A 15 7.43 -1.25 12.98
CA VAL A 15 6.76 -1.94 14.09
C VAL A 15 7.77 -2.39 15.12
N ASN A 16 7.31 -2.56 16.36
CA ASN A 16 8.16 -3.00 17.47
C ASN A 16 8.10 -4.51 17.70
N ASN A 17 6.97 -5.12 17.33
CA ASN A 17 6.81 -6.58 17.46
C ASN A 17 5.81 -7.08 16.41
N MET A 18 5.77 -8.40 16.25
CA MET A 18 4.94 -9.04 15.22
C MET A 18 3.44 -8.90 15.49
N ASP A 19 3.05 -8.71 16.73
CA ASP A 19 1.62 -8.60 17.08
C ASP A 19 0.98 -7.33 16.51
N GLU A 20 1.78 -6.31 16.22
CA GLU A 20 1.29 -5.06 15.66
C GLU A 20 0.77 -5.23 14.23
N LEU A 21 1.23 -6.25 13.50
CA LEU A 21 0.83 -6.46 12.11
C LEU A 21 -0.67 -6.72 11.99
N ASP A 22 -1.20 -7.61 12.82
CA ASP A 22 -2.62 -7.97 12.78
C ASP A 22 -3.51 -6.81 13.19
N ASN A 23 -3.02 -5.95 14.07
CA ASN A 23 -3.78 -4.80 14.56
C ASN A 23 -3.71 -3.61 13.61
N TYR A 24 -2.79 -3.60 12.67
CA TYR A 24 -2.63 -2.49 11.73
C TYR A 24 -3.61 -2.56 10.57
N ILE A 25 -3.79 -3.76 10.00
CA ILE A 25 -4.66 -3.94 8.83
C ILE A 25 -6.10 -4.18 9.32
N THR A 26 -6.80 -3.10 9.61
CA THR A 26 -8.21 -3.10 10.01
C THR A 26 -9.05 -2.46 8.92
N PRO A 27 -10.38 -2.68 8.89
CA PRO A 27 -11.25 -2.02 7.91
C PRO A 27 -11.10 -0.50 7.92
N LYS A 28 -10.98 0.09 9.11
CA LYS A 28 -10.79 1.54 9.24
C LYS A 28 -9.46 1.98 8.62
N LYS A 29 -8.40 1.21 8.84
CA LYS A 29 -7.10 1.54 8.30
C LYS A 29 -7.07 1.38 6.79
N ILE A 30 -7.71 0.34 6.26
CA ILE A 30 -7.84 0.14 4.82
C ILE A 30 -8.55 1.33 4.18
N TRP A 31 -9.62 1.82 4.80
CA TRP A 31 -10.33 3.01 4.33
C TRP A 31 -9.39 4.21 4.27
N PHE A 32 -8.59 4.40 5.30
CA PHE A 32 -7.59 5.47 5.36
C PHE A 32 -6.58 5.38 4.23
N LEU A 33 -6.10 4.16 3.98
CA LEU A 33 -5.13 3.90 2.90
C LEU A 33 -5.74 4.19 1.53
N GLN A 34 -7.01 3.83 1.33
CA GLN A 34 -7.72 4.12 0.08
C GLN A 34 -7.81 5.63 -0.14
N ARG A 35 -8.12 6.40 0.90
CA ARG A 35 -8.20 7.86 0.81
C ARG A 35 -6.83 8.46 0.50
N THR A 36 -5.79 7.94 1.11
CA THR A 36 -4.42 8.38 0.85
C THR A 36 -4.05 8.13 -0.61
N LEU A 37 -4.39 6.96 -1.12
CA LEU A 37 -4.13 6.60 -2.51
C LEU A 37 -4.87 7.53 -3.47
N GLU A 38 -6.14 7.81 -3.21
CA GLU A 38 -6.94 8.72 -4.03
C GLU A 38 -6.31 10.11 -4.08
N ASN A 39 -5.87 10.63 -2.93
CA ASN A 39 -5.22 11.94 -2.87
C ASN A 39 -3.91 11.97 -3.65
N TYR A 40 -3.14 10.89 -3.57
CA TYR A 40 -1.90 10.77 -4.34
C TYR A 40 -2.18 10.82 -5.84
N LEU A 41 -3.19 10.07 -6.28
CA LEU A 41 -3.51 9.96 -7.70
C LEU A 41 -4.02 11.27 -8.31
N GLN A 42 -4.61 12.15 -7.50
CA GLN A 42 -5.05 13.45 -7.99
C GLN A 42 -3.90 14.37 -8.40
N ASN A 43 -2.69 14.06 -7.97
CA ASN A 43 -1.51 14.90 -8.19
C ASN A 43 -0.56 14.33 -9.25
N ILE A 44 -0.94 13.24 -9.93
CA ILE A 44 -0.13 12.63 -10.97
C ILE A 44 -0.94 12.41 -12.24
N ASP A 45 -0.24 12.27 -13.36
CA ASP A 45 -0.87 11.91 -14.62
C ASP A 45 -1.08 10.39 -14.67
N GLU A 46 -2.33 9.97 -14.62
CA GLU A 46 -2.70 8.55 -14.60
C GLU A 46 -2.89 7.94 -15.98
N SER A 47 -2.76 8.74 -17.04
CA SER A 47 -3.12 8.28 -18.37
C SER A 47 -2.33 7.07 -18.86
N TRP A 48 -1.15 6.84 -18.30
CA TRP A 48 -0.26 5.73 -18.66
C TRP A 48 -0.40 4.51 -17.74
N ILE A 49 -1.25 4.59 -16.72
CA ILE A 49 -1.38 3.56 -15.70
C ILE A 49 -2.57 2.65 -16.03
N GLU A 50 -2.31 1.35 -16.15
CA GLU A 50 -3.37 0.36 -16.40
C GLU A 50 -3.92 -0.20 -15.10
N ASN A 51 -3.08 -0.30 -14.07
CA ASN A 51 -3.48 -0.87 -12.79
C ASN A 51 -2.76 -0.17 -11.65
N ILE A 52 -3.47 -0.02 -10.53
CA ILE A 52 -2.95 0.64 -9.33
C ILE A 52 -3.12 -0.32 -8.17
N ARG A 53 -2.07 -0.46 -7.38
CA ARG A 53 -2.05 -1.34 -6.22
C ARG A 53 -1.38 -0.62 -5.05
N MET A 54 -1.88 -0.87 -3.85
CA MET A 54 -1.24 -0.35 -2.65
C MET A 54 -0.82 -1.50 -1.74
N ASP A 55 0.45 -1.51 -1.37
CA ASP A 55 1.03 -2.51 -0.48
C ASP A 55 1.44 -1.85 0.82
N VAL A 56 1.53 -2.65 1.89
CA VAL A 56 2.06 -2.19 3.17
C VAL A 56 3.22 -3.09 3.55
N ALA A 57 4.38 -2.48 3.78
CA ALA A 57 5.58 -3.18 4.21
C ALA A 57 5.83 -2.90 5.70
N PHE A 58 5.92 -3.95 6.49
CA PHE A 58 6.23 -3.85 7.92
C PHE A 58 7.72 -4.07 8.13
N VAL A 59 8.36 -3.12 8.82
CA VAL A 59 9.81 -3.07 8.97
C VAL A 59 10.16 -3.02 10.45
N LYS A 60 11.17 -3.79 10.84
CA LYS A 60 11.75 -3.75 12.18
C LYS A 60 13.26 -3.79 12.06
N ASN A 61 13.93 -2.83 12.72
CA ASN A 61 15.41 -2.74 12.72
C ASN A 61 16.01 -2.74 11.31
N GLY A 62 15.33 -2.05 10.38
CA GLY A 62 15.80 -1.93 9.00
C GLY A 62 15.57 -3.16 8.13
N GLN A 63 14.85 -4.15 8.65
CA GLN A 63 14.54 -5.38 7.91
C GLN A 63 13.04 -5.51 7.65
N ILE A 64 12.69 -5.95 6.45
CA ILE A 64 11.29 -6.19 6.11
C ILE A 64 10.84 -7.49 6.77
N LEU A 65 9.81 -7.40 7.62
CA LEU A 65 9.22 -8.56 8.28
C LEU A 65 8.14 -9.20 7.43
N GLU A 66 7.31 -8.35 6.80
CA GLU A 66 6.14 -8.82 6.07
C GLU A 66 5.71 -7.75 5.08
N ILE A 67 5.18 -8.18 3.93
CA ILE A 67 4.58 -7.27 2.96
C ILE A 67 3.16 -7.76 2.68
N TYR A 68 2.19 -6.89 2.91
CA TYR A 68 0.80 -7.15 2.58
C TYR A 68 0.49 -6.48 1.25
N GLU A 69 0.28 -7.28 0.21
CA GLU A 69 0.06 -6.77 -1.13
C GLU A 69 -1.42 -6.49 -1.37
N ASP A 70 -1.66 -5.43 -2.14
CA ASP A 70 -2.99 -5.09 -2.66
C ASP A 70 -4.03 -4.94 -1.53
N VAL A 71 -3.66 -4.21 -0.48
CA VAL A 71 -4.48 -4.11 0.74
C VAL A 71 -5.80 -3.38 0.52
N THR A 72 -5.88 -2.50 -0.47
CA THR A 72 -7.08 -1.68 -0.71
C THR A 72 -8.19 -2.44 -1.44
N ASN A 73 -7.92 -3.64 -1.93
CA ASN A 73 -8.90 -4.49 -2.61
C ASN A 73 -9.38 -5.65 -1.75
N ARG A 74 -9.08 -5.62 -0.47
CA ARG A 74 -9.51 -6.67 0.47
C ARG A 74 -10.90 -6.40 1.05
#